data_351e9860e0cf78eadf1a6437cb54f9c3
#
_entry.id   351e9860e0cf78eadf1a6437cb54f9c3
#
_cell.length_a   1.000
_cell.length_b   1.000
_cell.length_c   1.000
_cell.angle_alpha   90.00
_cell.angle_beta   90.00
_cell.angle_gamma   90.00
#
_symmetry.space_group_name_H-M   'P 1'
#
loop_
_entity.id
_entity.type
_entity.pdbx_description
1 polymer ?
#
loop_
_entity_poly.entity_id
_entity_poly.type
_entity_poly.pdbx_seq_one_letter_code
_entity_poly.pdbx_strand_id
1 'polypeptide(L)'
;MDVIAVFVSDIHLSDRMPSSRDDADWLAAQEAVLNQLRGIVNTFGCELIYCGDIFDHWNTPVSAVNWAIRALPPGYAIPGQHDLPYHRYSDIKKSAFWTLCEAGILVNIEPGKQVVLRRRNERSIYVSCFPWGADITPPQQYKHDGYHVAVAHRYVWVAESTYSVQAAPPETNLDSRASSKLREALSHYKVAFFGDNHIPFARTVGNTTVVNCGCLIRRGLDEFNISPRIWLLHDDMTVSHIPVNVEHERWRTLATRAAATVEIPAITELLGELQNAEQEIRCINYRDAVEAYITTNDVREGVKNVLLEALGDS
;
A
#
# COMPACT_ATOMS: atom_id res chain seq x y z
N MET A 1 4.61 27.05 -12.78
CA MET A 1 4.76 25.63 -12.41
C MET A 1 3.38 25.01 -12.46
N ASP A 2 3.12 24.21 -13.46
CA ASP A 2 1.81 23.59 -13.61
C ASP A 2 1.83 22.18 -13.04
N VAL A 3 0.75 21.78 -12.37
CA VAL A 3 0.56 20.40 -11.93
C VAL A 3 0.16 19.56 -13.14
N ILE A 4 0.89 18.47 -13.37
CA ILE A 4 0.67 17.59 -14.53
C ILE A 4 0.05 16.26 -14.15
N ALA A 5 0.25 15.81 -12.91
CA ALA A 5 -0.39 14.61 -12.38
C ALA A 5 -0.48 14.65 -10.86
N VAL A 6 -1.48 13.96 -10.35
CA VAL A 6 -1.73 13.69 -8.93
C VAL A 6 -1.44 12.23 -8.64
N PHE A 7 -0.79 11.94 -7.52
CA PHE A 7 -0.46 10.59 -7.08
C PHE A 7 -0.98 10.34 -5.67
N VAL A 8 -1.61 9.19 -5.48
CA VAL A 8 -2.09 8.68 -4.18
C VAL A 8 -1.91 7.18 -4.10
N SER A 9 -1.90 6.62 -2.91
CA SER A 9 -1.78 5.17 -2.67
C SER A 9 -2.55 4.76 -1.42
N ASP A 10 -2.67 3.46 -1.21
CA ASP A 10 -3.10 2.84 0.04
C ASP A 10 -4.40 3.44 0.57
N ILE A 11 -5.43 3.42 -0.30
CA ILE A 11 -6.77 3.94 0.02
C ILE A 11 -7.52 2.92 0.87
N HIS A 12 -7.38 1.63 0.54
CA HIS A 12 -7.98 0.50 1.25
C HIS A 12 -9.49 0.65 1.46
N LEU A 13 -10.23 0.94 0.39
CA LEU A 13 -11.68 1.07 0.44
C LEU A 13 -12.33 -0.20 0.98
N SER A 14 -13.23 -0.04 1.94
CA SER A 14 -13.96 -1.15 2.53
C SER A 14 -15.33 -0.72 3.03
N ASP A 15 -16.28 -1.66 3.12
CA ASP A 15 -17.57 -1.48 3.78
C ASP A 15 -17.50 -1.77 5.30
N ARG A 16 -16.40 -2.34 5.78
CA ARG A 16 -16.18 -2.64 7.19
C ARG A 16 -15.35 -1.53 7.83
N MET A 17 -15.95 -0.87 8.81
CA MET A 17 -15.22 0.09 9.62
C MET A 17 -14.12 -0.61 10.42
N PRO A 18 -12.86 -0.14 10.36
CA PRO A 18 -11.77 -0.67 11.18
C PRO A 18 -12.07 -0.58 12.67
N SER A 19 -11.56 -1.52 13.45
CA SER A 19 -11.84 -1.59 14.91
C SER A 19 -11.32 -0.38 15.71
N SER A 20 -10.37 0.36 15.14
CA SER A 20 -9.82 1.60 15.71
C SER A 20 -10.66 2.83 15.42
N ARG A 21 -11.59 2.75 14.46
CA ARG A 21 -12.44 3.87 14.03
C ARG A 21 -13.80 3.84 14.76
N ASP A 22 -14.44 5.02 14.84
CA ASP A 22 -15.74 5.22 15.48
C ASP A 22 -16.60 6.22 14.71
N ASP A 23 -16.45 6.23 13.39
CA ASP A 23 -17.21 7.09 12.50
C ASP A 23 -18.69 6.66 12.50
N ALA A 24 -19.61 7.62 12.49
CA ALA A 24 -21.04 7.32 12.43
C ALA A 24 -21.45 6.63 11.13
N ASP A 25 -20.73 6.95 10.03
CA ASP A 25 -20.88 6.34 8.71
C ASP A 25 -19.48 6.23 8.08
N TRP A 26 -18.99 4.98 8.00
CA TRP A 26 -17.66 4.70 7.47
C TRP A 26 -17.53 4.96 5.97
N LEU A 27 -18.57 4.72 5.19
CA LEU A 27 -18.54 5.02 3.76
C LEU A 27 -18.50 6.52 3.53
N ALA A 28 -19.30 7.29 4.29
CA ALA A 28 -19.28 8.75 4.21
C ALA A 28 -17.92 9.34 4.65
N ALA A 29 -17.27 8.75 5.66
CA ALA A 29 -15.94 9.18 6.09
C ALA A 29 -14.88 8.96 4.99
N GLN A 30 -14.90 7.83 4.32
CA GLN A 30 -14.04 7.57 3.16
C GLN A 30 -14.37 8.53 1.99
N GLU A 31 -15.66 8.75 1.70
CA GLU A 31 -16.09 9.62 0.62
C GLU A 31 -15.68 11.08 0.84
N ALA A 32 -15.61 11.54 2.09
CA ALA A 32 -15.11 12.87 2.41
C ALA A 32 -13.65 13.07 1.97
N VAL A 33 -12.81 12.05 2.07
CA VAL A 33 -11.43 12.06 1.57
C VAL A 33 -11.40 12.01 0.03
N LEU A 34 -12.20 11.11 -0.58
CA LEU A 34 -12.29 11.00 -2.04
C LEU A 34 -12.80 12.27 -2.71
N ASN A 35 -13.70 13.01 -2.05
CA ASN A 35 -14.19 14.29 -2.54
C ASN A 35 -13.11 15.38 -2.53
N GLN A 36 -12.21 15.38 -1.53
CA GLN A 36 -11.04 16.27 -1.54
C GLN A 36 -10.11 15.92 -2.71
N LEU A 37 -9.81 14.63 -2.92
CA LEU A 37 -9.02 14.16 -4.06
C LEU A 37 -9.64 14.62 -5.38
N ARG A 38 -10.95 14.40 -5.57
CA ARG A 38 -11.69 14.83 -6.75
C ARG A 38 -11.62 16.34 -6.97
N GLY A 39 -11.78 17.12 -5.90
CA GLY A 39 -11.66 18.58 -5.94
C GLY A 39 -10.29 19.04 -6.42
N ILE A 40 -9.22 18.43 -5.95
CA ILE A 40 -7.84 18.72 -6.36
C ILE A 40 -7.61 18.38 -7.83
N VAL A 41 -7.98 17.16 -8.26
CA VAL A 41 -7.84 16.74 -9.66
C VAL A 41 -8.58 17.67 -10.60
N ASN A 42 -9.82 18.03 -10.25
CA ASN A 42 -10.62 18.97 -11.05
C ASN A 42 -10.02 20.37 -11.09
N THR A 43 -9.47 20.85 -9.98
CA THR A 43 -8.86 22.18 -9.90
C THR A 43 -7.66 22.33 -10.82
N PHE A 44 -6.83 21.30 -10.89
CA PHE A 44 -5.65 21.30 -11.75
C PHE A 44 -5.91 20.78 -13.17
N GLY A 45 -7.02 20.08 -13.39
CA GLY A 45 -7.35 19.48 -14.70
C GLY A 45 -6.28 18.51 -15.19
N CYS A 46 -5.69 17.73 -14.28
CA CYS A 46 -4.55 16.86 -14.54
C CYS A 46 -4.90 15.38 -14.35
N GLU A 47 -3.99 14.49 -14.76
CA GLU A 47 -4.17 13.06 -14.60
C GLU A 47 -4.05 12.62 -13.14
N LEU A 48 -4.81 11.58 -12.76
CA LEU A 48 -4.73 10.94 -11.45
C LEU A 48 -4.12 9.55 -11.61
N ILE A 49 -3.15 9.23 -10.75
CA ILE A 49 -2.46 7.95 -10.76
C ILE A 49 -2.50 7.35 -9.35
N TYR A 50 -3.07 6.17 -9.26
CA TYR A 50 -3.17 5.37 -8.05
C TYR A 50 -1.99 4.39 -7.98
N CYS A 51 -1.21 4.47 -6.91
CA CYS A 51 0.01 3.67 -6.72
C CYS A 51 -0.25 2.34 -6.00
N GLY A 52 -1.47 1.79 -6.05
CA GLY A 52 -1.86 0.49 -5.50
C GLY A 52 -2.70 0.55 -4.23
N ASP A 53 -3.20 -0.62 -3.84
CA ASP A 53 -4.06 -0.87 -2.70
C ASP A 53 -5.29 0.04 -2.65
N ILE A 54 -6.12 -0.10 -3.71
CA ILE A 54 -7.39 0.62 -3.85
C ILE A 54 -8.40 0.08 -2.85
N PHE A 55 -8.52 -1.26 -2.76
CA PHE A 55 -9.38 -1.93 -1.81
C PHE A 55 -8.59 -2.55 -0.66
N ASP A 56 -9.25 -2.69 0.48
CA ASP A 56 -8.71 -3.42 1.63
C ASP A 56 -8.55 -4.92 1.35
N HIS A 57 -9.36 -5.44 0.44
CA HIS A 57 -9.33 -6.85 0.06
C HIS A 57 -9.78 -7.05 -1.38
N TRP A 58 -9.13 -7.96 -2.11
CA TRP A 58 -9.45 -8.24 -3.51
C TRP A 58 -10.90 -8.69 -3.75
N ASN A 59 -11.54 -9.37 -2.77
CA ASN A 59 -12.92 -9.85 -2.83
C ASN A 59 -13.90 -8.94 -2.08
N THR A 60 -13.67 -7.65 -2.12
CA THR A 60 -14.59 -6.65 -1.53
C THR A 60 -16.04 -6.90 -1.96
N PRO A 61 -17.01 -6.81 -1.02
CA PRO A 61 -18.42 -7.04 -1.32
C PRO A 61 -18.95 -6.16 -2.44
N VAL A 62 -19.87 -6.72 -3.24
CA VAL A 62 -20.44 -6.04 -4.43
C VAL A 62 -21.07 -4.68 -4.08
N SER A 63 -21.68 -4.54 -2.90
CA SER A 63 -22.22 -3.25 -2.41
C SER A 63 -21.17 -2.17 -2.31
N ALA A 64 -20.01 -2.51 -1.76
CA ALA A 64 -18.89 -1.58 -1.63
C ALA A 64 -18.22 -1.29 -2.98
N VAL A 65 -18.14 -2.28 -3.88
CA VAL A 65 -17.65 -2.06 -5.25
C VAL A 65 -18.59 -1.10 -6.01
N ASN A 66 -19.90 -1.30 -5.91
CA ASN A 66 -20.89 -0.40 -6.53
C ASN A 66 -20.82 1.01 -5.96
N TRP A 67 -20.54 1.16 -4.67
CA TRP A 67 -20.28 2.46 -4.06
C TRP A 67 -18.98 3.07 -4.60
N ALA A 68 -17.89 2.30 -4.65
CA ALA A 68 -16.59 2.76 -5.15
C ALA A 68 -16.66 3.24 -6.61
N ILE A 69 -17.46 2.57 -7.48
CA ILE A 69 -17.71 3.02 -8.87
C ILE A 69 -18.26 4.46 -8.93
N ARG A 70 -19.05 4.87 -7.94
CA ARG A 70 -19.61 6.25 -7.88
C ARG A 70 -18.71 7.22 -7.15
N ALA A 71 -17.99 6.74 -6.12
CA ALA A 71 -17.24 7.58 -5.21
C ALA A 71 -15.79 7.83 -5.66
N LEU A 72 -15.15 6.87 -6.32
CA LEU A 72 -13.75 6.97 -6.70
C LEU A 72 -13.57 7.89 -7.92
N PRO A 73 -12.68 8.90 -7.88
CA PRO A 73 -12.32 9.67 -9.08
C PRO A 73 -11.68 8.77 -10.14
N PRO A 74 -12.03 8.91 -11.44
CA PRO A 74 -11.40 8.15 -12.50
C PRO A 74 -9.89 8.44 -12.60
N GLY A 75 -9.09 7.42 -12.93
CA GLY A 75 -7.65 7.58 -13.08
C GLY A 75 -6.92 6.33 -13.57
N TYR A 76 -5.63 6.48 -13.79
CA TYR A 76 -4.73 5.35 -14.03
C TYR A 76 -4.42 4.65 -12.70
N ALA A 77 -4.21 3.34 -12.73
CA ALA A 77 -3.91 2.58 -11.53
C ALA A 77 -2.99 1.39 -11.78
N ILE A 78 -2.18 1.08 -10.78
CA ILE A 78 -1.56 -0.24 -10.64
C ILE A 78 -2.19 -0.93 -9.43
N PRO A 79 -2.34 -2.26 -9.42
CA PRO A 79 -2.80 -2.96 -8.23
C PRO A 79 -1.68 -3.12 -7.20
N GLY A 80 -2.05 -3.02 -5.93
CA GLY A 80 -1.24 -3.48 -4.81
C GLY A 80 -1.56 -4.91 -4.41
N GLN A 81 -0.96 -5.41 -3.33
CA GLN A 81 -1.16 -6.79 -2.87
C GLN A 81 -2.60 -7.06 -2.43
N HIS A 82 -3.27 -6.08 -1.82
CA HIS A 82 -4.65 -6.20 -1.37
C HIS A 82 -5.65 -6.27 -2.52
N ASP A 83 -5.30 -5.72 -3.69
CA ASP A 83 -6.13 -5.75 -4.89
C ASP A 83 -6.03 -7.10 -5.65
N LEU A 84 -5.02 -7.93 -5.34
CA LEU A 84 -4.70 -9.13 -6.10
C LEU A 84 -5.13 -10.41 -5.36
N PRO A 85 -5.95 -11.28 -6.00
CA PRO A 85 -6.25 -12.60 -5.45
C PRO A 85 -4.95 -13.38 -5.21
N TYR A 86 -4.77 -13.84 -3.96
CA TYR A 86 -3.58 -14.59 -3.55
C TYR A 86 -2.25 -13.87 -3.86
N HIS A 87 -2.26 -12.53 -3.91
CA HIS A 87 -1.12 -11.67 -4.28
C HIS A 87 -0.54 -11.96 -5.66
N ARG A 88 -1.34 -12.49 -6.59
CA ARG A 88 -0.90 -12.88 -7.93
C ARG A 88 -1.54 -12.01 -9.02
N TYR A 89 -0.72 -11.34 -9.80
CA TYR A 89 -1.18 -10.50 -10.91
C TYR A 89 -1.96 -11.30 -11.98
N SER A 90 -1.61 -12.57 -12.21
CA SER A 90 -2.32 -13.45 -13.14
C SER A 90 -3.81 -13.63 -12.84
N ASP A 91 -4.19 -13.45 -11.58
CA ASP A 91 -5.58 -13.60 -11.11
C ASP A 91 -6.35 -12.28 -11.00
N ILE A 92 -5.76 -11.15 -11.40
CA ILE A 92 -6.31 -9.79 -11.26
C ILE A 92 -7.77 -9.67 -11.72
N LYS A 93 -8.15 -10.39 -12.79
CA LYS A 93 -9.51 -10.35 -13.36
C LYS A 93 -10.60 -10.92 -12.44
N LYS A 94 -10.22 -11.52 -11.31
CA LYS A 94 -11.15 -12.04 -10.30
C LYS A 94 -11.37 -11.05 -9.15
N SER A 95 -10.79 -9.85 -9.23
CA SER A 95 -10.75 -8.88 -8.13
C SER A 95 -11.77 -7.75 -8.27
N ALA A 96 -12.08 -7.11 -7.14
CA ALA A 96 -12.85 -5.87 -7.10
C ALA A 96 -12.15 -4.74 -7.88
N PHE A 97 -10.82 -4.67 -7.83
CA PHE A 97 -10.01 -3.75 -8.63
C PHE A 97 -10.33 -3.88 -10.13
N TRP A 98 -10.37 -5.10 -10.66
CA TRP A 98 -10.68 -5.33 -12.07
C TRP A 98 -12.12 -4.93 -12.42
N THR A 99 -13.06 -5.06 -11.48
CA THR A 99 -14.43 -4.58 -11.68
C THR A 99 -14.47 -3.06 -11.88
N LEU A 100 -13.62 -2.28 -11.18
CA LEU A 100 -13.50 -0.85 -11.44
C LEU A 100 -12.88 -0.55 -12.82
N CYS A 101 -11.99 -1.42 -13.31
CA CYS A 101 -11.43 -1.28 -14.66
C CYS A 101 -12.51 -1.54 -15.73
N GLU A 102 -13.29 -2.62 -15.59
CA GLU A 102 -14.41 -2.93 -16.51
C GLU A 102 -15.51 -1.85 -16.47
N ALA A 103 -15.71 -1.21 -15.33
CA ALA A 103 -16.62 -0.07 -15.18
C ALA A 103 -16.07 1.24 -15.77
N GLY A 104 -14.82 1.27 -16.24
CA GLY A 104 -14.18 2.46 -16.82
C GLY A 104 -13.77 3.52 -15.79
N ILE A 105 -13.74 3.19 -14.51
CA ILE A 105 -13.27 4.07 -13.43
C ILE A 105 -11.75 4.06 -13.36
N LEU A 106 -11.14 2.88 -13.44
CA LEU A 106 -9.70 2.72 -13.43
C LEU A 106 -9.18 2.28 -14.80
N VAL A 107 -8.04 2.81 -15.20
CA VAL A 107 -7.26 2.30 -16.32
C VAL A 107 -6.08 1.55 -15.74
N ASN A 108 -6.16 0.20 -15.71
CA ASN A 108 -5.07 -0.61 -15.23
C ASN A 108 -3.85 -0.49 -16.14
N ILE A 109 -2.69 -0.20 -15.56
CA ILE A 109 -1.42 -0.19 -16.28
C ILE A 109 -0.70 -1.51 -16.02
N GLU A 110 -0.59 -2.32 -17.06
CA GLU A 110 0.07 -3.62 -16.98
C GLU A 110 1.56 -3.50 -16.62
N PRO A 111 2.15 -4.52 -15.99
CA PRO A 111 3.57 -4.54 -15.67
C PRO A 111 4.46 -4.22 -16.87
N GLY A 112 5.39 -3.28 -16.70
CA GLY A 112 6.32 -2.86 -17.74
C GLY A 112 5.71 -1.98 -18.85
N LYS A 113 4.41 -1.66 -18.78
CA LYS A 113 3.79 -0.67 -19.66
C LYS A 113 3.99 0.74 -19.11
N GLN A 114 3.76 1.73 -19.98
CA GLN A 114 3.92 3.14 -19.66
C GLN A 114 2.67 3.93 -20.00
N VAL A 115 2.39 4.94 -19.17
CA VAL A 115 1.50 6.04 -19.53
C VAL A 115 2.35 7.21 -20.02
N VAL A 116 1.89 7.88 -21.05
CA VAL A 116 2.54 9.08 -21.57
C VAL A 116 1.68 10.29 -21.19
N LEU A 117 2.20 11.09 -20.29
CA LEU A 117 1.62 12.37 -19.92
C LEU A 117 2.15 13.43 -20.90
N ARG A 118 1.26 14.01 -21.70
CA ARG A 118 1.62 15.00 -22.70
C ARG A 118 1.24 16.40 -22.27
N ARG A 119 2.17 17.33 -22.40
CA ARG A 119 1.87 18.76 -22.39
C ARG A 119 1.88 19.33 -23.80
N ARG A 120 1.09 20.37 -24.01
CA ARG A 120 1.17 21.16 -25.26
C ARG A 120 2.57 21.79 -25.36
N ASN A 121 3.33 21.39 -26.39
CA ASN A 121 4.64 21.94 -26.77
C ASN A 121 5.84 21.67 -25.84
N GLU A 122 5.76 20.65 -24.96
CA GLU A 122 6.84 20.30 -24.04
C GLU A 122 7.28 18.84 -24.16
N ARG A 123 8.38 18.50 -23.46
CA ARG A 123 8.88 17.12 -23.36
C ARG A 123 7.83 16.20 -22.77
N SER A 124 7.65 15.04 -23.38
CA SER A 124 6.77 14.00 -22.86
C SER A 124 7.28 13.46 -21.54
N ILE A 125 6.37 13.07 -20.65
CA ILE A 125 6.67 12.40 -19.40
C ILE A 125 6.17 10.98 -19.50
N TYR A 126 7.10 10.04 -19.35
CA TYR A 126 6.86 8.60 -19.46
C TYR A 126 6.77 8.01 -18.06
N VAL A 127 5.59 7.58 -17.65
CA VAL A 127 5.34 6.97 -16.35
C VAL A 127 5.39 5.45 -16.52
N SER A 128 6.46 4.83 -16.04
CA SER A 128 6.64 3.37 -16.02
C SER A 128 6.01 2.79 -14.76
N CYS A 129 5.26 1.71 -14.89
CA CYS A 129 4.42 1.18 -13.83
C CYS A 129 4.82 -0.24 -13.44
N PHE A 130 4.93 -0.45 -12.13
CA PHE A 130 5.40 -1.66 -11.48
C PHE A 130 4.42 -2.05 -10.35
N PRO A 131 3.35 -2.81 -10.66
CA PRO A 131 2.40 -3.29 -9.66
C PRO A 131 3.09 -4.23 -8.67
N TRP A 132 2.38 -4.62 -7.61
CA TRP A 132 2.88 -5.57 -6.63
C TRP A 132 3.50 -6.81 -7.28
N GLY A 133 4.67 -7.20 -6.80
CA GLY A 133 5.45 -8.34 -7.30
C GLY A 133 6.24 -8.08 -8.57
N ALA A 134 6.12 -6.91 -9.20
CA ALA A 134 6.92 -6.55 -10.37
C ALA A 134 8.27 -5.92 -9.98
N ASP A 135 9.32 -6.31 -10.67
CA ASP A 135 10.63 -5.69 -10.51
C ASP A 135 10.69 -4.33 -11.20
N ILE A 136 11.30 -3.36 -10.53
CA ILE A 136 11.59 -2.06 -11.12
C ILE A 136 12.75 -2.23 -12.09
N THR A 137 12.48 -2.04 -13.37
CA THR A 137 13.47 -2.13 -14.44
C THR A 137 13.77 -0.75 -15.01
N PRO A 138 14.96 -0.52 -15.62
CA PRO A 138 15.21 0.69 -16.36
C PRO A 138 14.10 0.94 -17.40
N PRO A 139 13.76 2.20 -17.70
CA PRO A 139 12.79 2.50 -18.75
C PRO A 139 13.28 1.91 -20.06
N GLN A 140 12.36 1.37 -20.86
CA GLN A 140 12.72 0.93 -22.20
C GLN A 140 13.34 2.12 -22.94
N GLN A 141 14.46 1.89 -23.62
CA GLN A 141 15.14 2.95 -24.37
C GLN A 141 14.22 3.46 -25.48
N TYR A 142 13.50 4.52 -25.18
CA TYR A 142 12.75 5.25 -26.19
C TYR A 142 13.69 6.28 -26.83
N LYS A 143 13.62 6.37 -28.16
CA LYS A 143 14.36 7.34 -28.96
C LYS A 143 13.89 8.79 -28.73
N HIS A 144 13.13 9.07 -27.69
CA HIS A 144 12.48 10.35 -27.46
C HIS A 144 13.09 11.07 -26.27
N ASP A 145 13.34 12.34 -26.44
CA ASP A 145 13.75 13.27 -25.40
C ASP A 145 12.55 13.52 -24.45
N GLY A 146 12.61 12.98 -23.22
CA GLY A 146 11.54 13.08 -22.25
C GLY A 146 12.01 12.78 -20.83
N TYR A 147 11.12 12.99 -19.86
CA TYR A 147 11.35 12.63 -18.46
C TYR A 147 10.75 11.26 -18.16
N HIS A 148 11.44 10.49 -17.33
CA HIS A 148 10.98 9.20 -16.87
C HIS A 148 10.60 9.27 -15.39
N VAL A 149 9.38 8.78 -15.09
CA VAL A 149 8.82 8.67 -13.75
C VAL A 149 8.51 7.20 -13.50
N ALA A 150 8.83 6.69 -12.33
CA ALA A 150 8.43 5.35 -11.91
C ALA A 150 7.22 5.43 -10.97
N VAL A 151 6.32 4.46 -11.07
CA VAL A 151 5.26 4.20 -10.10
C VAL A 151 5.33 2.74 -9.70
N ALA A 152 5.48 2.46 -8.42
CA ALA A 152 5.61 1.09 -7.94
C ALA A 152 4.78 0.88 -6.67
N HIS A 153 4.15 -0.30 -6.55
CA HIS A 153 3.58 -0.72 -5.28
C HIS A 153 4.54 -1.68 -4.60
N ARG A 154 5.38 -1.12 -3.74
CA ARG A 154 6.45 -1.84 -3.04
C ARG A 154 6.87 -1.10 -1.79
N TYR A 155 7.05 -1.84 -0.71
CA TYR A 155 7.51 -1.26 0.56
C TYR A 155 8.92 -0.67 0.42
N VAL A 156 9.01 0.64 0.59
CA VAL A 156 10.27 1.38 0.71
C VAL A 156 10.23 2.22 1.98
N TRP A 157 11.38 2.44 2.60
CA TRP A 157 11.43 3.16 3.85
C TRP A 157 12.74 3.93 4.05
N VAL A 158 12.69 4.90 4.93
CA VAL A 158 13.82 5.63 5.52
C VAL A 158 13.68 5.54 7.04
N ALA A 159 14.72 5.86 7.79
CA ALA A 159 14.75 5.65 9.24
C ALA A 159 13.56 6.29 9.97
N GLU A 160 13.08 7.44 9.48
CA GLU A 160 11.96 8.18 10.07
C GLU A 160 10.57 7.70 9.61
N SER A 161 10.51 6.77 8.65
CA SER A 161 9.25 6.32 8.02
C SER A 161 9.00 4.83 8.16
N THR A 162 9.39 4.23 9.27
CA THR A 162 9.10 2.83 9.55
C THR A 162 8.43 2.66 10.90
N TYR A 163 7.43 1.78 10.97
CA TYR A 163 6.77 1.41 12.23
C TYR A 163 7.64 0.49 13.09
N SER A 164 8.49 -0.32 12.45
CA SER A 164 9.40 -1.23 13.15
C SER A 164 10.65 -1.45 12.30
N VAL A 165 11.78 -0.95 12.81
CA VAL A 165 13.10 -1.12 12.17
C VAL A 165 13.49 -2.60 12.04
N GLN A 166 12.98 -3.46 12.92
CA GLN A 166 13.33 -4.89 12.94
C GLN A 166 12.57 -5.73 11.91
N ALA A 167 11.38 -5.27 11.49
CA ALA A 167 10.51 -6.01 10.56
C ALA A 167 10.65 -5.57 9.09
N ALA A 168 11.24 -4.39 8.85
CA ALA A 168 11.33 -3.83 7.50
C ALA A 168 12.56 -4.39 6.74
N PRO A 169 12.38 -4.88 5.50
CA PRO A 169 13.46 -5.47 4.71
C PRO A 169 14.61 -4.48 4.48
N PRO A 170 15.88 -4.83 4.81
CA PRO A 170 17.02 -3.93 4.65
C PRO A 170 17.26 -3.47 3.21
N GLU A 171 16.93 -4.31 2.23
CA GLU A 171 17.08 -4.03 0.80
C GLU A 171 16.11 -2.98 0.27
N THR A 172 15.09 -2.61 1.04
CA THR A 172 14.14 -1.54 0.75
C THR A 172 14.40 -0.25 1.54
N ASN A 173 15.40 -0.25 2.40
CA ASN A 173 15.86 0.93 3.12
C ASN A 173 16.66 1.85 2.19
N LEU A 174 16.10 2.98 1.83
CA LEU A 174 16.72 3.93 0.89
C LEU A 174 17.99 4.60 1.41
N ASP A 175 18.22 4.60 2.74
CA ASP A 175 19.41 5.13 3.37
C ASP A 175 20.53 4.08 3.50
N SER A 176 20.22 2.79 3.24
CA SER A 176 21.15 1.67 3.42
C SER A 176 21.90 1.31 2.13
N ARG A 177 23.11 0.77 2.28
CA ARG A 177 23.84 0.13 1.19
C ARG A 177 23.19 -1.17 0.72
N ALA A 178 22.38 -1.82 1.55
CA ALA A 178 21.65 -3.04 1.20
C ALA A 178 20.66 -2.81 0.06
N SER A 179 20.14 -1.59 -0.12
CA SER A 179 19.24 -1.23 -1.22
C SER A 179 19.94 -0.86 -2.54
N SER A 180 21.19 -1.23 -2.74
CA SER A 180 22.00 -0.84 -3.91
C SER A 180 21.31 -1.19 -5.24
N LYS A 181 20.73 -2.38 -5.36
CA LYS A 181 19.99 -2.80 -6.57
C LYS A 181 18.76 -1.93 -6.84
N LEU A 182 17.98 -1.61 -5.80
CA LEU A 182 16.84 -0.72 -5.91
C LEU A 182 17.28 0.68 -6.32
N ARG A 183 18.31 1.21 -5.69
CA ARG A 183 18.86 2.54 -6.00
C ARG A 183 19.43 2.61 -7.42
N GLU A 184 20.06 1.54 -7.91
CA GLU A 184 20.52 1.43 -9.28
C GLU A 184 19.34 1.48 -10.26
N ALA A 185 18.27 0.68 -10.04
CA ALA A 185 17.08 0.71 -10.86
C ALA A 185 16.41 2.09 -10.88
N LEU A 186 16.35 2.76 -9.72
CA LEU A 186 15.76 4.10 -9.59
C LEU A 186 16.59 5.19 -10.25
N SER A 187 17.91 5.01 -10.42
CA SER A 187 18.80 6.02 -11.01
C SER A 187 18.42 6.43 -12.45
N HIS A 188 17.62 5.61 -13.12
CA HIS A 188 17.09 5.86 -14.46
C HIS A 188 15.85 6.77 -14.50
N TYR A 189 15.31 7.12 -13.32
CA TYR A 189 14.08 7.89 -13.18
C TYR A 189 14.35 9.24 -12.52
N LYS A 190 13.63 10.27 -12.96
CA LYS A 190 13.72 11.59 -12.34
C LYS A 190 12.95 11.65 -11.03
N VAL A 191 11.77 11.02 -11.02
CA VAL A 191 10.90 10.88 -9.85
C VAL A 191 10.40 9.44 -9.78
N ALA A 192 10.23 8.90 -8.58
CA ALA A 192 9.62 7.60 -8.34
C ALA A 192 8.60 7.69 -7.20
N PHE A 193 7.36 7.28 -7.49
CA PHE A 193 6.27 7.22 -6.52
C PHE A 193 6.03 5.78 -6.07
N PHE A 194 5.87 5.61 -4.77
CA PHE A 194 5.67 4.31 -4.12
C PHE A 194 4.39 4.28 -3.28
N GLY A 195 3.78 3.10 -3.16
CA GLY A 195 2.82 2.70 -2.15
C GLY A 195 3.36 1.58 -1.27
N ASP A 196 2.49 0.97 -0.43
CA ASP A 196 2.71 -0.13 0.51
C ASP A 196 3.24 0.29 1.90
N ASN A 197 4.02 1.33 2.02
CA ASN A 197 4.35 1.92 3.31
C ASN A 197 3.39 3.07 3.60
N HIS A 198 2.61 2.95 4.66
CA HIS A 198 1.57 3.93 4.97
C HIS A 198 2.10 5.28 5.50
N ILE A 199 3.41 5.37 5.82
CA ILE A 199 4.02 6.62 6.28
C ILE A 199 4.52 7.44 5.08
N PRO A 200 3.93 8.62 4.77
CA PRO A 200 4.32 9.41 3.60
C PRO A 200 5.67 10.11 3.82
N PHE A 201 6.54 10.04 2.82
CA PHE A 201 7.80 10.77 2.81
C PHE A 201 8.24 11.14 1.40
N ALA A 202 9.17 12.10 1.29
CA ALA A 202 9.93 12.35 0.09
C ALA A 202 11.42 12.39 0.42
N ARG A 203 12.25 11.74 -0.42
CA ARG A 203 13.70 11.62 -0.22
C ARG A 203 14.44 11.70 -1.55
N THR A 204 15.55 12.43 -1.59
CA THR A 204 16.44 12.38 -2.76
C THR A 204 17.41 11.21 -2.61
N VAL A 205 17.43 10.32 -3.59
CA VAL A 205 18.31 9.16 -3.67
C VAL A 205 19.13 9.26 -4.96
N GLY A 206 20.37 9.65 -4.85
CA GLY A 206 21.18 10.03 -6.03
C GLY A 206 20.56 11.23 -6.74
N ASN A 207 20.17 11.05 -8.02
CA ASN A 207 19.50 12.07 -8.83
C ASN A 207 17.98 11.89 -8.94
N THR A 208 17.42 10.94 -8.19
CA THR A 208 16.01 10.59 -8.20
C THR A 208 15.31 11.14 -6.98
N THR A 209 14.20 11.83 -7.17
CA THR A 209 13.28 12.14 -6.07
C THR A 209 12.38 10.93 -5.83
N VAL A 210 12.51 10.27 -4.69
CA VAL A 210 11.67 9.16 -4.28
C VAL A 210 10.59 9.68 -3.34
N VAL A 211 9.35 9.36 -3.66
CA VAL A 211 8.16 9.71 -2.88
C VAL A 211 7.46 8.42 -2.49
N ASN A 212 7.26 8.21 -1.21
CA ASN A 212 6.29 7.23 -0.74
C ASN A 212 4.98 7.97 -0.46
N CYS A 213 3.89 7.54 -1.11
CA CYS A 213 2.62 8.27 -1.03
C CYS A 213 2.01 8.22 0.37
N GLY A 214 2.19 7.11 1.07
CA GLY A 214 1.55 6.85 2.35
C GLY A 214 0.06 6.51 2.19
N CYS A 215 -0.61 6.17 3.29
CA CYS A 215 -2.03 5.90 3.27
C CYS A 215 -2.83 7.19 3.02
N LEU A 216 -3.80 7.11 2.08
CA LEU A 216 -4.70 8.24 1.84
C LEU A 216 -5.82 8.29 2.89
N ILE A 217 -6.30 7.13 3.34
CA ILE A 217 -7.34 6.98 4.36
C ILE A 217 -6.74 6.23 5.54
N ARG A 218 -6.78 6.84 6.72
CA ARG A 218 -6.25 6.27 7.95
C ARG A 218 -7.21 5.24 8.55
N ARG A 219 -6.70 4.08 8.95
CA ARG A 219 -7.50 2.95 9.44
C ARG A 219 -7.01 2.38 10.77
N GLY A 220 -5.69 2.26 10.92
CA GLY A 220 -5.03 1.73 12.11
C GLY A 220 -4.67 2.79 13.14
N LEU A 221 -4.52 2.39 14.41
CA LEU A 221 -4.03 3.32 15.46
C LEU A 221 -2.59 3.77 15.22
N ASP A 222 -1.80 2.97 14.57
CA ASP A 222 -0.46 3.28 14.11
C ASP A 222 -0.46 4.41 13.06
N GLU A 223 -1.58 4.58 12.35
CA GLU A 223 -1.78 5.65 11.39
C GLU A 223 -2.37 6.93 12.00
N PHE A 224 -2.79 6.91 13.27
CA PHE A 224 -3.47 8.03 13.94
C PHE A 224 -2.71 9.35 13.82
N ASN A 225 -1.39 9.32 13.95
CA ASN A 225 -0.52 10.50 13.87
C ASN A 225 0.00 10.81 12.46
N ILE A 226 -0.37 9.99 11.45
CA ILE A 226 0.01 10.25 10.06
C ILE A 226 -0.84 11.40 9.53
N SER A 227 -0.20 12.31 8.80
CA SER A 227 -0.89 13.32 8.00
C SER A 227 -0.98 12.81 6.55
N PRO A 228 -2.14 12.29 6.10
CA PRO A 228 -2.30 11.81 4.73
C PRO A 228 -2.07 12.94 3.72
N ARG A 229 -1.53 12.59 2.55
CA ARG A 229 -1.09 13.56 1.55
C ARG A 229 -1.55 13.16 0.16
N ILE A 230 -1.94 14.17 -0.62
CA ILE A 230 -2.15 14.06 -2.05
C ILE A 230 -0.93 14.67 -2.73
N TRP A 231 -0.16 13.86 -3.46
CA TRP A 231 1.09 14.28 -4.06
C TRP A 231 0.89 14.85 -5.45
N LEU A 232 1.62 15.89 -5.77
CA LEU A 232 1.56 16.63 -7.03
C LEU A 232 2.90 16.53 -7.75
N LEU A 233 2.88 16.13 -9.01
CA LEU A 233 4.03 16.23 -9.90
C LEU A 233 3.90 17.48 -10.76
N HIS A 234 4.95 18.30 -10.75
CA HIS A 234 5.02 19.51 -11.53
C HIS A 234 5.77 19.31 -12.86
N ASP A 235 5.58 20.24 -13.77
CA ASP A 235 6.16 20.24 -15.12
C ASP A 235 7.68 20.29 -15.14
N ASP A 236 8.31 20.82 -14.13
CA ASP A 236 9.76 20.86 -13.93
C ASP A 236 10.32 19.62 -13.21
N MET A 237 9.47 18.59 -13.00
CA MET A 237 9.79 17.38 -12.25
C MET A 237 10.01 17.59 -10.76
N THR A 238 9.62 18.71 -10.21
CA THR A 238 9.52 18.86 -8.77
C THR A 238 8.23 18.22 -8.24
N VAL A 239 8.23 17.87 -6.96
CA VAL A 239 7.06 17.32 -6.26
C VAL A 239 6.67 18.19 -5.09
N SER A 240 5.37 18.34 -4.89
CA SER A 240 4.78 18.95 -3.71
C SER A 240 3.61 18.10 -3.22
N HIS A 241 2.97 18.50 -2.13
CA HIS A 241 1.80 17.80 -1.63
C HIS A 241 0.78 18.74 -1.04
N ILE A 242 -0.47 18.29 -1.02
CA ILE A 242 -1.59 18.90 -0.30
C ILE A 242 -1.98 17.97 0.83
N PRO A 243 -1.99 18.42 2.09
CA PRO A 243 -2.47 17.60 3.20
C PRO A 243 -3.98 17.34 3.05
N VAL A 244 -4.41 16.14 3.39
CA VAL A 244 -5.83 15.79 3.46
C VAL A 244 -6.41 16.32 4.78
N ASN A 245 -7.57 16.99 4.71
CA ASN A 245 -8.31 17.35 5.91
C ASN A 245 -8.97 16.08 6.50
N VAL A 246 -8.62 15.75 7.72
CA VAL A 246 -9.06 14.58 8.47
C VAL A 246 -9.86 14.92 9.73
N GLU A 247 -10.33 16.14 9.88
CA GLU A 247 -11.07 16.62 11.06
C GLU A 247 -12.42 15.90 11.24
N HIS A 248 -12.96 15.34 10.17
CA HIS A 248 -14.20 14.55 10.19
C HIS A 248 -14.00 13.15 10.80
N GLU A 249 -12.77 12.65 10.90
CA GLU A 249 -12.47 11.32 11.40
C GLU A 249 -12.80 11.17 12.89
N ARG A 250 -13.33 10.01 13.25
CA ARG A 250 -13.60 9.64 14.64
C ARG A 250 -12.83 8.38 15.00
N TRP A 251 -12.18 8.41 16.14
CA TRP A 251 -11.33 7.34 16.63
C TRP A 251 -11.84 6.82 17.96
N ARG A 252 -11.80 5.50 18.14
CA ARG A 252 -12.12 4.90 19.44
C ARG A 252 -11.03 5.26 20.43
N THR A 253 -11.46 5.77 21.58
CA THR A 253 -10.56 6.01 22.70
C THR A 253 -10.16 4.69 23.35
N LEU A 254 -9.03 4.67 24.08
CA LEU A 254 -8.61 3.49 24.84
C LEU A 254 -9.70 3.03 25.84
N ALA A 255 -10.49 3.94 26.39
CA ALA A 255 -11.60 3.63 27.31
C ALA A 255 -12.75 2.88 26.59
N THR A 256 -13.10 3.27 25.36
CA THR A 256 -14.13 2.56 24.56
C THR A 256 -13.62 1.21 24.04
N ARG A 257 -12.31 1.04 23.87
CA ARG A 257 -11.70 -0.25 23.55
C ARG A 257 -11.81 -1.26 24.69
N ALA A 258 -11.52 -0.84 25.92
CA ALA A 258 -11.65 -1.70 27.10
C ALA A 258 -13.09 -2.18 27.32
N ALA A 259 -14.08 -1.35 26.97
CA ALA A 259 -15.50 -1.72 27.07
C ALA A 259 -15.97 -2.66 25.93
N ALA A 260 -15.31 -2.61 24.75
CA ALA A 260 -15.61 -3.47 23.61
C ALA A 260 -14.85 -4.80 23.63
N THR A 261 -13.80 -4.91 24.44
CA THR A 261 -13.12 -6.17 24.73
C THR A 261 -14.02 -6.94 25.72
N VAL A 262 -14.93 -7.73 25.19
CA VAL A 262 -15.56 -8.78 25.98
C VAL A 262 -14.39 -9.63 26.49
N GLU A 263 -14.11 -9.58 27.76
CA GLU A 263 -13.20 -10.52 28.42
C GLU A 263 -13.73 -11.93 28.16
N ILE A 264 -13.23 -12.58 27.14
CA ILE A 264 -13.36 -14.01 27.01
C ILE A 264 -12.25 -14.55 27.94
N PRO A 265 -12.57 -15.10 29.10
CA PRO A 265 -11.56 -15.55 30.07
C PRO A 265 -10.53 -16.48 29.43
N ALA A 266 -10.95 -17.30 28.47
CA ALA A 266 -10.06 -18.16 27.66
C ALA A 266 -9.03 -17.41 26.81
N ILE A 267 -9.29 -16.17 26.36
CA ILE A 267 -8.31 -15.38 25.60
C ILE A 267 -7.29 -14.73 26.54
N THR A 268 -7.72 -14.29 27.71
CA THR A 268 -6.81 -13.71 28.72
C THR A 268 -5.88 -14.79 29.28
N GLU A 269 -6.38 -16.01 29.47
CA GLU A 269 -5.59 -17.18 29.87
C GLU A 269 -4.60 -17.58 28.76
N LEU A 270 -5.04 -17.65 27.51
CA LEU A 270 -4.20 -17.93 26.33
C LEU A 270 -3.12 -16.87 26.14
N LEU A 271 -3.43 -15.57 26.30
CA LEU A 271 -2.46 -14.50 26.24
C LEU A 271 -1.43 -14.58 27.38
N GLY A 272 -1.87 -14.97 28.57
CA GLY A 272 -0.99 -15.24 29.72
C GLY A 272 -0.06 -16.43 29.45
N GLU A 273 -0.57 -17.49 28.86
CA GLU A 273 0.21 -18.66 28.46
C GLU A 273 1.21 -18.32 27.34
N LEU A 274 0.79 -17.53 26.33
CA LEU A 274 1.67 -17.07 25.26
C LEU A 274 2.77 -16.13 25.77
N GLN A 275 2.46 -15.23 26.71
CA GLN A 275 3.47 -14.34 27.31
C GLN A 275 4.47 -15.12 28.18
N ASN A 276 4.02 -16.16 28.88
CA ASN A 276 4.89 -17.06 29.63
C ASN A 276 5.74 -17.93 28.68
N ALA A 277 5.14 -18.43 27.59
CA ALA A 277 5.88 -19.16 26.57
C ALA A 277 6.92 -18.29 25.85
N GLU A 278 6.64 -17.00 25.60
CA GLU A 278 7.63 -16.07 25.03
C GLU A 278 8.88 -15.88 25.91
N GLN A 279 8.76 -16.00 27.22
CA GLN A 279 9.91 -15.99 28.13
C GLN A 279 10.72 -17.29 28.10
N GLU A 280 10.09 -18.43 27.81
CA GLU A 280 10.76 -19.73 27.66
C GLU A 280 11.30 -19.96 26.23
N ILE A 281 10.68 -19.38 25.20
CA ILE A 281 11.00 -19.58 23.75
C ILE A 281 12.22 -18.77 23.28
N ARG A 282 12.89 -18.00 24.12
CA ARG A 282 14.08 -17.23 23.71
C ARG A 282 15.27 -18.07 23.19
N CYS A 283 15.15 -19.40 23.09
CA CYS A 283 16.18 -20.32 22.61
C CYS A 283 15.72 -21.43 21.66
N ILE A 284 14.46 -21.48 21.22
CA ILE A 284 13.98 -22.58 20.36
C ILE A 284 13.89 -22.06 18.92
N ASN A 285 14.56 -22.76 17.99
CA ASN A 285 14.41 -22.43 16.56
C ASN A 285 12.98 -22.79 16.09
N TYR A 286 12.55 -22.24 14.96
CA TYR A 286 11.21 -22.44 14.41
C TYR A 286 10.85 -23.93 14.21
N ARG A 287 11.83 -24.76 13.84
CA ARG A 287 11.69 -26.19 13.65
C ARG A 287 11.28 -26.90 14.95
N ASP A 288 12.01 -26.63 16.02
CA ASP A 288 11.78 -27.24 17.34
C ASP A 288 10.38 -26.82 17.87
N ALA A 289 9.94 -25.59 17.62
CA ALA A 289 8.61 -25.12 18.01
C ALA A 289 7.49 -25.85 17.25
N VAL A 290 7.65 -26.08 15.95
CA VAL A 290 6.65 -26.82 15.14
C VAL A 290 6.64 -28.32 15.52
N GLU A 291 7.79 -28.92 15.74
CA GLU A 291 7.89 -30.34 16.18
C GLU A 291 7.26 -30.53 17.58
N ALA A 292 7.50 -29.62 18.51
CA ALA A 292 6.87 -29.62 19.81
C ALA A 292 5.35 -29.45 19.72
N TYR A 293 4.86 -28.53 18.88
CA TYR A 293 3.43 -28.33 18.67
C TYR A 293 2.74 -29.59 18.11
N ILE A 294 3.33 -30.23 17.10
CA ILE A 294 2.81 -31.47 16.50
C ILE A 294 2.76 -32.62 17.52
N THR A 295 3.71 -32.64 18.46
CA THR A 295 3.81 -33.71 19.47
C THR A 295 2.83 -33.51 20.61
N THR A 296 2.54 -32.24 20.97
CA THR A 296 1.73 -31.88 22.14
C THR A 296 0.23 -31.75 21.81
N ASN A 297 -0.12 -31.54 20.54
CA ASN A 297 -1.49 -31.31 20.11
C ASN A 297 -1.99 -32.44 19.19
N ASP A 298 -3.32 -32.69 19.24
CA ASP A 298 -3.97 -33.66 18.37
C ASP A 298 -4.12 -33.11 16.93
N VAL A 299 -3.00 -33.11 16.20
CA VAL A 299 -2.94 -32.62 14.82
C VAL A 299 -3.26 -33.77 13.87
N ARG A 300 -4.17 -33.57 12.89
CA ARG A 300 -4.55 -34.57 11.89
C ARG A 300 -3.31 -35.06 11.14
N GLU A 301 -3.20 -36.36 10.90
CA GLU A 301 -2.03 -37.03 10.30
C GLU A 301 -1.61 -36.41 8.95
N GLY A 302 -2.58 -36.03 8.10
CA GLY A 302 -2.27 -35.37 6.83
C GLY A 302 -1.65 -33.99 6.98
N VAL A 303 -1.97 -33.25 8.07
CA VAL A 303 -1.38 -31.94 8.38
C VAL A 303 0.02 -32.11 8.96
N LYS A 304 0.22 -33.13 9.82
CA LYS A 304 1.56 -33.49 10.33
C LYS A 304 2.55 -33.74 9.22
N ASN A 305 2.16 -34.58 8.24
CA ASN A 305 3.02 -34.93 7.12
C ASN A 305 3.42 -33.70 6.30
N VAL A 306 2.49 -32.79 5.99
CA VAL A 306 2.78 -31.55 5.27
C VAL A 306 3.72 -30.63 6.06
N LEU A 307 3.52 -30.51 7.37
CA LEU A 307 4.39 -29.67 8.21
C LEU A 307 5.80 -30.24 8.34
N LEU A 308 5.93 -31.56 8.50
CA LEU A 308 7.23 -32.24 8.60
C LEU A 308 7.99 -32.21 7.26
N GLU A 309 7.28 -32.36 6.15
CA GLU A 309 7.85 -32.23 4.80
C GLU A 309 8.37 -30.82 4.54
N ALA A 310 7.61 -29.80 4.92
CA ALA A 310 8.03 -28.39 4.82
C ALA A 310 9.25 -28.04 5.70
N LEU A 311 9.47 -28.77 6.80
CA LEU A 311 10.65 -28.62 7.66
C LEU A 311 11.88 -29.42 7.16
N GLY A 312 11.68 -30.36 6.26
CA GLY A 312 12.75 -31.24 5.73
C GLY A 312 13.52 -30.65 4.55
N ASP A 313 12.95 -29.68 3.86
CA ASP A 313 13.49 -29.04 2.65
C ASP A 313 14.26 -27.72 2.93
N SER A 314 14.79 -27.53 4.13
CA SER A 314 15.51 -26.29 4.52
C SER A 314 16.98 -26.58 4.78
#